data_bab90cf83697d3cf68bae43c7d38e7f8
#
_entry.id   bab90cf83697d3cf68bae43c7d38e7f8
#
_cell.length_a   1.000
_cell.length_b   1.000
_cell.length_c   1.000
_cell.angle_alpha   90.00
_cell.angle_beta   90.00
_cell.angle_gamma   90.00
#
_symmetry.space_group_name_H-M   'P 1'
#
loop_
_entity.id
_entity.type
_entity.pdbx_description
1 polymer ?
#
loop_
_entity_poly.entity_id
_entity_poly.type
_entity_poly.pdbx_seq_one_letter_code
_entity_poly.pdbx_strand_id
1 'polypeptide(L)'
;GGTSLAGQTVNHAIVTDFSKYLNQIIEVNQEEQWARVQPGIVLDDLNRQLLPYGLMYAPDPTTSSRACVGGGGGNNSCGAHSVIYGKTLDHIKEVSVILSDGTQSHFQELDSRGLEAKLSGAGLESEIYRGVRRLAQRRRDRSSLPKYHAPSQRLQPG
;
A
#
# COMPACT_ATOMS: atom_id res chain seq x y z
N GLY A 1 11.28 9.80 0.68
CA GLY A 1 12.43 9.31 -0.09
C GLY A 1 12.73 10.08 -1.38
N GLY A 2 11.82 10.96 -1.84
CA GLY A 2 12.04 11.79 -3.03
C GLY A 2 12.16 11.02 -4.35
N THR A 3 11.65 9.80 -4.43
CA THR A 3 11.83 8.90 -5.58
C THR A 3 10.74 9.04 -6.65
N SER A 4 9.74 9.90 -6.44
CA SER A 4 8.68 10.13 -7.41
C SER A 4 9.18 10.84 -8.67
N LEU A 5 8.89 10.27 -9.84
CA LEU A 5 9.28 10.83 -11.13
C LEU A 5 8.45 12.07 -11.54
N ALA A 6 7.25 12.21 -11.00
CA ALA A 6 6.33 13.30 -11.37
C ALA A 6 6.56 14.61 -10.61
N GLY A 7 7.65 14.72 -9.84
CA GLY A 7 8.05 15.97 -9.18
C GLY A 7 7.24 16.37 -7.94
N GLN A 8 6.45 15.44 -7.35
CA GLN A 8 5.61 15.74 -6.17
C GLN A 8 6.39 16.16 -4.93
N THR A 9 7.70 15.97 -4.92
CA THR A 9 8.59 16.33 -3.79
C THR A 9 9.06 17.78 -3.82
N VAL A 10 8.74 18.52 -4.89
CA VAL A 10 9.10 19.94 -5.07
C VAL A 10 7.83 20.73 -5.39
N ASN A 11 7.40 21.59 -4.47
CA ASN A 11 6.17 22.35 -4.67
C ASN A 11 6.16 23.60 -3.78
N HIS A 12 5.28 24.57 -4.11
CA HIS A 12 4.89 25.69 -3.24
C HIS A 12 3.86 25.23 -2.20
N ALA A 13 4.29 24.29 -1.33
CA ALA A 13 3.44 23.66 -0.33
C ALA A 13 4.28 23.24 0.88
N ILE A 14 3.60 22.78 1.95
CA ILE A 14 4.26 22.13 3.07
C ILE A 14 4.68 20.73 2.59
N VAL A 15 6.00 20.48 2.57
CA VAL A 15 6.57 19.18 2.25
C VAL A 15 6.91 18.46 3.56
N THR A 16 6.25 17.33 3.80
CA THR A 16 6.49 16.52 4.99
C THR A 16 7.44 15.36 4.64
N ASP A 17 8.62 15.36 5.26
CA ASP A 17 9.56 14.24 5.14
C ASP A 17 9.37 13.26 6.30
N PHE A 18 8.85 12.08 5.99
CA PHE A 18 8.63 11.01 6.98
C PHE A 18 9.89 10.19 7.28
N SER A 19 10.89 10.21 6.39
CA SER A 19 12.06 9.31 6.50
C SER A 19 12.94 9.60 7.70
N LYS A 20 12.87 10.79 8.27
CA LYS A 20 13.75 11.22 9.35
C LYS A 20 13.33 10.69 10.72
N TYR A 21 12.03 10.67 11.02
CA TYR A 21 11.52 10.38 12.36
C TYR A 21 10.48 9.27 12.44
N LEU A 22 9.85 8.90 11.31
CA LEU A 22 8.81 7.89 11.23
C LEU A 22 9.31 6.67 10.43
N ASN A 23 10.40 6.07 10.88
CA ASN A 23 11.15 5.04 10.16
C ASN A 23 11.39 3.77 10.97
N GLN A 24 10.53 3.48 11.94
CA GLN A 24 10.69 2.31 12.81
C GLN A 24 9.78 1.16 12.40
N ILE A 25 10.22 -0.07 12.67
CA ILE A 25 9.34 -1.23 12.81
C ILE A 25 8.74 -1.16 14.21
N ILE A 26 7.40 -1.18 14.29
CA ILE A 26 6.66 -1.12 15.56
C ILE A 26 6.47 -2.52 16.12
N GLU A 27 6.14 -3.47 15.25
CA GLU A 27 5.81 -4.85 15.62
C GLU A 27 6.10 -5.80 14.46
N VAL A 28 6.52 -7.02 14.78
CA VAL A 28 6.68 -8.11 13.82
C VAL A 28 5.95 -9.33 14.36
N ASN A 29 5.03 -9.88 13.57
CA ASN A 29 4.40 -11.17 13.84
C ASN A 29 4.93 -12.18 12.82
N GLN A 30 5.87 -13.00 13.25
CA GLN A 30 6.51 -14.00 12.40
C GLN A 30 5.56 -15.15 12.03
N GLU A 31 4.67 -15.54 12.93
CA GLU A 31 3.73 -16.65 12.71
C GLU A 31 2.71 -16.30 11.63
N GLU A 32 2.14 -15.10 11.70
CA GLU A 32 1.16 -14.59 10.74
C GLU A 32 1.79 -13.86 9.55
N GLN A 33 3.12 -13.76 9.51
CA GLN A 33 3.92 -13.19 8.42
C GLN A 33 3.55 -11.73 8.09
N TRP A 34 3.49 -10.87 9.11
CA TRP A 34 3.30 -9.43 8.92
C TRP A 34 4.19 -8.59 9.83
N ALA A 35 4.39 -7.35 9.44
CA ALA A 35 5.06 -6.34 10.27
C ALA A 35 4.28 -5.02 10.22
N ARG A 36 4.15 -4.36 11.37
CA ARG A 36 3.63 -3.00 11.49
C ARG A 36 4.80 -2.03 11.47
N VAL A 37 4.78 -1.13 10.51
CA VAL A 37 5.89 -0.22 10.26
C VAL A 37 5.43 1.22 10.10
N GLN A 38 6.31 2.14 10.40
CA GLN A 38 6.10 3.55 10.12
C GLN A 38 6.35 3.88 8.64
N PRO A 39 5.67 4.89 8.07
CA PRO A 39 5.65 5.13 6.62
C PRO A 39 6.99 5.57 6.03
N GLY A 40 7.89 6.10 6.83
CA GLY A 40 9.20 6.63 6.42
C GLY A 40 10.32 5.60 6.40
N ILE A 41 10.06 4.36 6.79
CA ILE A 41 11.11 3.32 6.72
C ILE A 41 11.48 3.04 5.27
N VAL A 42 12.79 3.02 4.99
CA VAL A 42 13.33 2.71 3.67
C VAL A 42 13.22 1.21 3.41
N LEU A 43 12.89 0.80 2.18
CA LEU A 43 12.59 -0.59 1.86
C LEU A 43 13.77 -1.53 2.12
N ASP A 44 15.00 -1.12 1.76
CA ASP A 44 16.21 -1.92 2.04
C ASP A 44 16.47 -2.06 3.54
N ASP A 45 16.21 -0.99 4.31
CA ASP A 45 16.35 -1.02 5.77
C ASP A 45 15.29 -1.91 6.43
N LEU A 46 14.06 -1.86 5.92
CA LEU A 46 12.99 -2.75 6.34
C LEU A 46 13.38 -4.21 6.10
N ASN A 47 13.80 -4.55 4.88
CA ASN A 47 14.16 -5.92 4.53
C ASN A 47 15.35 -6.42 5.36
N ARG A 48 16.35 -5.57 5.63
CA ARG A 48 17.48 -5.92 6.50
C ARG A 48 17.02 -6.25 7.92
N GLN A 49 16.09 -5.48 8.47
CA GLN A 49 15.55 -5.69 9.81
C GLN A 49 14.60 -6.90 9.89
N LEU A 50 13.95 -7.28 8.78
CA LEU A 50 13.06 -8.45 8.73
C LEU A 50 13.80 -9.78 8.54
N LEU A 51 15.05 -9.77 8.06
CA LEU A 51 15.86 -10.99 7.84
C LEU A 51 15.88 -11.96 9.02
N PRO A 52 16.07 -11.51 10.30
CA PRO A 52 16.10 -12.43 11.45
C PRO A 52 14.78 -13.17 11.67
N TYR A 53 13.68 -12.66 11.14
CA TYR A 53 12.33 -13.25 11.24
C TYR A 53 11.99 -14.12 10.04
N GLY A 54 12.90 -14.25 9.06
CA GLY A 54 12.62 -14.96 7.80
C GLY A 54 11.57 -14.28 6.93
N LEU A 55 11.37 -12.98 7.09
CA LEU A 55 10.39 -12.18 6.36
C LEU A 55 11.08 -11.19 5.43
N MET A 56 10.37 -10.83 4.36
CA MET A 56 10.79 -9.76 3.47
C MET A 56 9.58 -9.04 2.88
N TYR A 57 9.73 -7.75 2.61
CA TYR A 57 8.81 -7.01 1.76
C TYR A 57 9.20 -7.25 0.30
N ALA A 58 8.40 -8.02 -0.40
CA ALA A 58 8.76 -8.61 -1.68
C ALA A 58 8.72 -7.65 -2.90
N PRO A 59 7.86 -6.62 -2.99
CA PRO A 59 8.00 -5.62 -4.05
C PRO A 59 9.33 -4.89 -3.95
N ASP A 60 10.13 -4.96 -5.03
CA ASP A 60 11.49 -4.44 -5.09
C ASP A 60 11.65 -3.37 -6.17
N PRO A 61 11.14 -2.15 -5.96
CA PRO A 61 11.37 -1.07 -6.90
C PRO A 61 12.88 -0.78 -7.00
N THR A 62 13.35 -0.37 -8.17
CA THR A 62 14.76 -0.03 -8.41
C THR A 62 15.32 1.05 -7.48
N THR A 63 14.44 1.77 -6.80
CA THR A 63 14.74 2.82 -5.83
C THR A 63 14.66 2.33 -4.37
N SER A 64 14.66 1.02 -4.11
CA SER A 64 14.49 0.42 -2.77
C SER A 64 15.43 0.98 -1.71
N SER A 65 16.64 1.38 -2.12
CA SER A 65 17.62 2.02 -1.23
C SER A 65 17.23 3.40 -0.71
N ARG A 66 16.16 4.01 -1.24
CA ARG A 66 15.65 5.34 -0.85
C ARG A 66 14.14 5.42 -0.72
N ALA A 67 13.41 4.57 -1.43
CA ALA A 67 11.96 4.53 -1.39
C ALA A 67 11.45 4.13 -0.01
N CYS A 68 10.46 4.88 0.50
CA CYS A 68 9.84 4.60 1.78
C CYS A 68 8.53 3.82 1.60
N VAL A 69 8.19 2.97 2.56
CA VAL A 69 6.99 2.12 2.54
C VAL A 69 5.71 2.92 2.30
N GLY A 70 5.53 4.05 3.00
CA GLY A 70 4.31 4.86 2.86
C GLY A 70 4.14 5.45 1.45
N GLY A 71 5.23 5.88 0.83
CA GLY A 71 5.23 6.33 -0.57
C GLY A 71 4.94 5.18 -1.54
N GLY A 72 5.51 4.01 -1.27
CA GLY A 72 5.23 2.78 -2.01
C GLY A 72 3.76 2.40 -1.96
N GLY A 73 3.14 2.49 -0.77
CA GLY A 73 1.69 2.27 -0.57
C GLY A 73 0.84 3.26 -1.36
N GLY A 74 1.15 4.55 -1.27
CA GLY A 74 0.42 5.61 -1.98
C GLY A 74 0.46 5.49 -3.51
N ASN A 75 1.56 5.00 -4.06
CA ASN A 75 1.75 4.80 -5.50
C ASN A 75 1.36 3.41 -5.99
N ASN A 76 1.07 2.46 -5.10
CA ASN A 76 1.01 1.05 -5.42
C ASN A 76 2.25 0.59 -6.20
N SER A 77 3.42 0.90 -5.63
CA SER A 77 4.72 0.66 -6.27
C SER A 77 4.92 -0.81 -6.60
N CYS A 78 5.70 -1.06 -7.65
CA CYS A 78 6.09 -2.40 -8.08
C CYS A 78 7.57 -2.38 -8.48
N GLY A 79 8.14 -3.57 -8.61
CA GLY A 79 9.51 -3.79 -9.07
C GLY A 79 9.60 -5.04 -9.94
N ALA A 80 10.83 -5.46 -10.26
CA ALA A 80 11.07 -6.59 -11.15
C ALA A 80 10.44 -7.88 -10.63
N HIS A 81 10.50 -8.14 -9.33
CA HIS A 81 9.92 -9.33 -8.71
C HIS A 81 8.39 -9.27 -8.53
N SER A 82 7.77 -8.14 -8.82
CA SER A 82 6.29 -8.00 -8.72
C SER A 82 5.54 -8.88 -9.72
N VAL A 83 6.19 -9.39 -10.75
CA VAL A 83 5.62 -10.40 -11.65
C VAL A 83 5.31 -11.71 -10.89
N ILE A 84 6.12 -12.02 -9.88
CA ILE A 84 5.98 -13.24 -9.04
C ILE A 84 5.20 -12.92 -7.77
N TYR A 85 5.61 -11.87 -7.07
CA TYR A 85 5.13 -11.58 -5.71
C TYR A 85 3.99 -10.55 -5.65
N GLY A 86 3.60 -9.94 -6.76
CA GLY A 86 2.58 -8.89 -6.76
C GLY A 86 3.14 -7.49 -6.49
N LYS A 87 2.24 -6.54 -6.34
CA LYS A 87 2.53 -5.13 -6.10
C LYS A 87 2.40 -4.79 -4.62
N THR A 88 2.73 -3.59 -4.23
CA THR A 88 2.62 -3.11 -2.85
C THR A 88 1.23 -3.35 -2.24
N LEU A 89 0.15 -3.10 -3.00
CA LEU A 89 -1.22 -3.32 -2.52
C LEU A 89 -1.49 -4.76 -2.07
N ASP A 90 -0.86 -5.73 -2.74
CA ASP A 90 -1.03 -7.16 -2.44
C ASP A 90 -0.36 -7.56 -1.10
N HIS A 91 0.48 -6.67 -0.55
CA HIS A 91 1.20 -6.86 0.71
C HIS A 91 0.70 -5.98 1.86
N ILE A 92 -0.27 -5.11 1.64
CA ILE A 92 -0.83 -4.25 2.68
C ILE A 92 -2.08 -4.93 3.27
N LYS A 93 -2.04 -5.23 4.56
CA LYS A 93 -3.21 -5.73 5.31
C LYS A 93 -4.08 -4.59 5.82
N GLU A 94 -3.45 -3.55 6.36
CA GLU A 94 -4.14 -2.40 6.95
C GLU A 94 -3.29 -1.13 6.84
N VAL A 95 -3.94 0.02 6.93
CA VAL A 95 -3.26 1.31 6.95
C VAL A 95 -3.97 2.31 7.84
N SER A 96 -3.19 2.97 8.71
CA SER A 96 -3.66 4.13 9.49
C SER A 96 -3.27 5.41 8.79
N VAL A 97 -4.22 6.29 8.58
CA VAL A 97 -4.02 7.54 7.83
C VAL A 97 -4.62 8.73 8.57
N ILE A 98 -4.14 9.91 8.26
CA ILE A 98 -4.76 11.18 8.59
C ILE A 98 -5.36 11.74 7.30
N LEU A 99 -6.66 11.90 7.27
CA LEU A 99 -7.39 12.46 6.13
C LEU A 99 -7.18 13.97 6.00
N SER A 100 -7.59 14.55 4.89
CA SER A 100 -7.40 15.98 4.60
C SER A 100 -8.15 16.92 5.54
N ASP A 101 -9.18 16.44 6.23
CA ASP A 101 -9.92 17.15 7.27
C ASP A 101 -9.31 16.99 8.67
N GLY A 102 -8.19 16.28 8.80
CA GLY A 102 -7.52 15.96 10.06
C GLY A 102 -8.07 14.71 10.76
N THR A 103 -9.10 14.07 10.25
CA THR A 103 -9.66 12.85 10.82
C THR A 103 -8.64 11.71 10.73
N GLN A 104 -8.43 11.00 11.83
CA GLN A 104 -7.67 9.75 11.83
C GLN A 104 -8.58 8.60 11.43
N SER A 105 -8.17 7.85 10.43
CA SER A 105 -8.92 6.71 9.89
C SER A 105 -8.03 5.47 9.78
N HIS A 106 -8.66 4.31 9.92
CA HIS A 106 -8.01 3.02 9.81
C HIS A 106 -8.71 2.20 8.73
N PHE A 107 -7.98 1.88 7.67
CA PHE A 107 -8.48 1.09 6.56
C PHE A 107 -7.90 -0.32 6.65
N GLN A 108 -8.79 -1.30 6.65
CA GLN A 108 -8.47 -2.73 6.71
C GLN A 108 -9.54 -3.52 5.96
N GLU A 109 -9.35 -4.83 5.85
CA GLU A 109 -10.41 -5.71 5.38
C GLU A 109 -11.64 -5.62 6.27
N LEU A 110 -12.82 -5.56 5.67
CA LEU A 110 -14.09 -5.44 6.37
C LEU A 110 -15.04 -6.55 5.92
N ASP A 111 -15.76 -7.11 6.86
CA ASP A 111 -16.93 -7.92 6.57
C ASP A 111 -18.11 -7.04 6.06
N SER A 112 -19.18 -7.68 5.63
CA SER A 112 -20.36 -6.96 5.11
C SER A 112 -20.97 -6.01 6.12
N ARG A 113 -20.98 -6.37 7.42
CA ARG A 113 -21.52 -5.55 8.49
C ARG A 113 -20.64 -4.33 8.76
N GLY A 114 -19.33 -4.52 8.82
CA GLY A 114 -18.35 -3.44 8.97
C GLY A 114 -18.39 -2.46 7.81
N LEU A 115 -18.53 -2.97 6.58
CA LEU A 115 -18.68 -2.12 5.40
C LEU A 115 -19.96 -1.27 5.45
N GLU A 116 -21.11 -1.86 5.79
CA GLU A 116 -22.37 -1.09 5.91
C GLU A 116 -22.29 -0.05 7.02
N ALA A 117 -21.65 -0.34 8.14
CA ALA A 117 -21.41 0.64 9.20
C ALA A 117 -20.58 1.83 8.70
N LYS A 118 -19.49 1.58 7.93
CA LYS A 118 -18.68 2.63 7.31
C LYS A 118 -19.45 3.46 6.27
N LEU A 119 -20.31 2.83 5.50
CA LEU A 119 -21.12 3.50 4.47
C LEU A 119 -22.22 4.38 5.06
N SER A 120 -22.82 3.97 6.20
CA SER A 120 -23.90 4.69 6.88
C SER A 120 -23.40 5.82 7.79
N GLY A 121 -22.13 5.88 8.08
CA GLY A 121 -21.50 6.89 8.92
C GLY A 121 -21.51 8.30 8.29
N ALA A 122 -21.01 9.26 9.06
CA ALA A 122 -20.82 10.64 8.62
C ALA A 122 -19.32 10.95 8.48
N GLY A 123 -18.98 12.09 7.81
CA GLY A 123 -17.63 12.57 7.63
C GLY A 123 -16.90 12.00 6.43
N LEU A 124 -15.66 12.46 6.25
CA LEU A 124 -14.86 12.20 5.05
C LEU A 124 -14.54 10.70 4.85
N GLU A 125 -14.30 9.97 5.93
CA GLU A 125 -14.07 8.51 5.84
C GLU A 125 -15.25 7.81 5.16
N SER A 126 -16.47 8.08 5.61
CA SER A 126 -17.67 7.48 5.03
C SER A 126 -17.94 7.93 3.59
N GLU A 127 -17.60 9.16 3.26
CA GLU A 127 -17.65 9.66 1.87
C GLU A 127 -16.69 8.91 0.97
N ILE A 128 -15.48 8.61 1.44
CA ILE A 128 -14.49 7.80 0.73
C ILE A 128 -15.05 6.40 0.47
N TYR A 129 -15.59 5.72 1.49
CA TYR A 129 -16.20 4.39 1.31
C TYR A 129 -17.34 4.41 0.29
N ARG A 130 -18.25 5.38 0.35
CA ARG A 130 -19.33 5.56 -0.62
C ARG A 130 -18.82 5.82 -2.04
N GLY A 131 -17.78 6.65 -2.15
CA GLY A 131 -17.14 6.98 -3.43
C GLY A 131 -16.52 5.74 -4.08
N VAL A 132 -15.73 4.99 -3.33
CA VAL A 132 -15.07 3.75 -3.80
C VAL A 132 -16.12 2.70 -4.20
N ARG A 133 -17.16 2.47 -3.37
CA ARG A 133 -18.25 1.53 -3.68
C ARG A 133 -18.92 1.88 -5.02
N ARG A 134 -19.24 3.15 -5.25
CA ARG A 134 -19.84 3.64 -6.49
C ARG A 134 -18.96 3.40 -7.72
N LEU A 135 -17.65 3.62 -7.58
CA LEU A 135 -16.68 3.36 -8.65
C LEU A 135 -16.54 1.87 -8.95
N ALA A 136 -16.50 1.04 -7.92
CA ALA A 136 -16.43 -0.42 -8.05
C ALA A 136 -17.67 -1.00 -8.74
N GLN A 137 -18.87 -0.49 -8.42
CA GLN A 137 -20.10 -0.87 -9.08
C GLN A 137 -20.08 -0.50 -10.57
N ARG A 138 -19.72 0.74 -10.91
CA ARG A 138 -19.59 1.18 -12.32
C ARG A 138 -18.60 0.33 -13.14
N ARG A 139 -17.55 -0.19 -12.50
CA ARG A 139 -16.58 -1.06 -13.16
C ARG A 139 -17.16 -2.45 -13.43
N ARG A 140 -17.99 -2.98 -12.54
CA ARG A 140 -18.70 -4.26 -12.74
C ARG A 140 -19.71 -4.16 -13.89
N ASP A 141 -20.42 -3.04 -14.02
CA ASP A 141 -21.41 -2.80 -15.08
C ASP A 141 -20.76 -2.63 -16.47
N ARG A 142 -19.48 -2.25 -16.52
CA ARG A 142 -18.67 -2.20 -17.75
C ARG A 142 -18.07 -3.56 -18.08
N SER A 143 -18.89 -4.58 -18.25
CA SER A 143 -18.50 -5.94 -18.67
C SER A 143 -17.85 -6.04 -20.06
N SER A 144 -17.67 -4.92 -20.76
CA SER A 144 -17.08 -4.83 -22.10
C SER A 144 -15.61 -4.41 -22.14
N LEU A 145 -14.95 -4.22 -21.01
CA LEU A 145 -13.49 -3.99 -21.02
C LEU A 145 -12.78 -5.32 -21.29
N PRO A 146 -11.79 -5.35 -22.21
CA PRO A 146 -11.02 -6.56 -22.48
C PRO A 146 -10.49 -7.13 -21.16
N LYS A 147 -10.80 -8.39 -20.87
CA LYS A 147 -10.17 -9.10 -19.76
C LYS A 147 -8.70 -9.24 -20.12
N TYR A 148 -7.84 -8.48 -19.46
CA TYR A 148 -6.41 -8.71 -19.55
C TYR A 148 -6.13 -10.05 -18.89
N HIS A 149 -6.00 -11.08 -19.73
CA HIS A 149 -5.47 -12.34 -19.29
C HIS A 149 -3.95 -12.16 -19.22
N ALA A 150 -3.40 -12.02 -18.02
CA ALA A 150 -1.98 -12.22 -17.83
C ALA A 150 -1.65 -13.62 -18.39
N PRO A 151 -0.67 -13.73 -19.32
CA PRO A 151 -0.29 -15.03 -19.83
C PRO A 151 0.19 -15.88 -18.65
N SER A 152 -0.49 -17.00 -18.39
CA SER A 152 -0.05 -17.99 -17.41
C SER A 152 1.21 -18.65 -17.98
N GLN A 153 2.37 -18.05 -17.76
CA GLN A 153 3.64 -18.72 -17.99
C GLN A 153 3.79 -19.76 -16.87
N ARG A 154 3.39 -20.99 -17.15
CA ARG A 154 3.91 -22.12 -16.41
C ARG A 154 5.41 -22.19 -16.72
N LEU A 155 6.24 -21.82 -15.74
CA LEU A 155 7.64 -22.18 -15.77
C LEU A 155 7.71 -23.72 -15.80
N GLN A 156 8.18 -24.29 -16.90
CA GLN A 156 8.52 -25.68 -16.94
C GLN A 156 9.79 -25.87 -16.10
N PRO A 157 9.86 -26.88 -15.21
CA PRO A 157 11.11 -27.22 -14.53
C PRO A 157 12.10 -27.71 -15.57
N GLY A 158 13.29 -27.06 -15.61
CA GLY A 158 14.47 -27.56 -16.32
C GLY A 158 15.19 -28.61 -15.50
#